data_bd39bba5868c0414e02697a8952d43a9
#
_entry.id   bd39bba5868c0414e02697a8952d43a9
#
_cell.length_a   1.000
_cell.length_b   1.000
_cell.length_c   1.000
_cell.angle_alpha   90.00
_cell.angle_beta   90.00
_cell.angle_gamma   90.00
#
_symmetry.space_group_name_H-M   'P 1'
#
loop_
_entity.id
_entity.type
_entity.pdbx_description
1 polymer ?
#
loop_
_entity_poly.entity_id
_entity_poly.type
_entity_poly.pdbx_seq_one_letter_code
_entity_poly.pdbx_strand_id
1 'polypeptide(L)'
;GDTTFALCLEAQNRGHRLFHYVPDQLSLRGGTVTAKLEPLTVQDVKGEHFSLGAPVRTDLSEMDVVLLRQDPPFDMHYITNTHLLDRVHPKTLVVNDPKWVRDSPEKIFVMEFSDLMPETLITRDTDEILAFRKEFGDIILKPLYGNGGAGVFHLRQDDRNLSSLLEMFGSLTREPIIAQRYLKDVRAGDKRIILIDGEPVGAINRVPAEHDARSNMHAGGRPEKTELTAREREICERIGPSLKQRGFILVGIDVIGGYMTEINVTSPTGIREIKRFGGADVAALFWDCVERKRR
;
A
#
# COMPACT_ATOMS: atom_id res chain seq x y z
N GLY A 1 -13.31 0.56 -8.30
CA GLY A 1 -11.93 0.23 -8.60
C GLY A 1 -11.23 -0.61 -7.52
N ASP A 2 -11.95 -1.51 -6.81
CA ASP A 2 -11.36 -2.30 -5.73
C ASP A 2 -10.40 -3.37 -6.26
N THR A 3 -9.15 -3.35 -5.78
CA THR A 3 -8.10 -4.32 -6.13
C THR A 3 -8.39 -5.70 -5.55
N THR A 4 -8.79 -5.80 -4.29
CA THR A 4 -9.09 -7.07 -3.63
C THR A 4 -10.22 -7.78 -4.35
N PHE A 5 -11.26 -7.05 -4.73
CA PHE A 5 -12.36 -7.58 -5.53
C PHE A 5 -11.89 -8.11 -6.90
N ALA A 6 -10.99 -7.40 -7.59
CA ALA A 6 -10.44 -7.89 -8.86
C ALA A 6 -9.62 -9.17 -8.69
N LEU A 7 -8.87 -9.30 -7.59
CA LEU A 7 -8.16 -10.54 -7.25
C LEU A 7 -9.13 -11.69 -6.96
N CYS A 8 -10.24 -11.42 -6.27
CA CYS A 8 -11.28 -12.42 -6.00
C CYS A 8 -11.97 -12.89 -7.30
N LEU A 9 -12.31 -11.96 -8.20
CA LEU A 9 -12.91 -12.31 -9.51
C LEU A 9 -12.00 -13.26 -10.30
N GLU A 10 -10.71 -12.93 -10.40
CA GLU A 10 -9.75 -13.77 -11.12
C GLU A 10 -9.56 -15.13 -10.45
N ALA A 11 -9.47 -15.17 -9.11
CA ALA A 11 -9.38 -16.44 -8.39
C ALA A 11 -10.59 -17.35 -8.65
N GLN A 12 -11.80 -16.78 -8.58
CA GLN A 12 -13.03 -17.52 -8.88
C GLN A 12 -13.07 -18.01 -10.31
N ASN A 13 -12.64 -17.19 -11.29
CA ASN A 13 -12.56 -17.59 -12.71
C ASN A 13 -11.59 -18.75 -12.95
N ARG A 14 -10.55 -18.87 -12.13
CA ARG A 14 -9.61 -20.00 -12.11
C ARG A 14 -10.13 -21.26 -11.37
N GLY A 15 -11.33 -21.18 -10.79
CA GLY A 15 -11.93 -22.29 -10.07
C GLY A 15 -11.50 -22.42 -8.61
N HIS A 16 -10.82 -21.40 -8.06
CA HIS A 16 -10.53 -21.38 -6.62
C HIS A 16 -11.81 -21.17 -5.79
N ARG A 17 -11.88 -21.83 -4.65
CA ARG A 17 -12.92 -21.59 -3.64
C ARG A 17 -12.52 -20.40 -2.79
N LEU A 18 -13.41 -19.42 -2.71
CA LEU A 18 -13.17 -18.20 -1.95
C LEU A 18 -13.87 -18.23 -0.59
N PHE A 19 -13.19 -17.65 0.38
CA PHE A 19 -13.73 -17.40 1.72
C PHE A 19 -13.39 -15.98 2.14
N HIS A 20 -14.29 -15.36 2.87
CA HIS A 20 -14.11 -14.03 3.43
C HIS A 20 -14.05 -14.09 4.95
N TYR A 21 -13.22 -13.28 5.55
CA TYR A 21 -13.22 -12.95 6.98
C TYR A 21 -12.70 -11.53 7.19
N VAL A 22 -13.07 -10.93 8.30
CA VAL A 22 -12.48 -9.64 8.74
C VAL A 22 -11.45 -9.88 9.84
N PRO A 23 -10.44 -9.01 10.01
CA PRO A 23 -9.37 -9.18 10.97
C PRO A 23 -9.82 -9.48 12.40
N ASP A 24 -10.91 -8.87 12.87
CA ASP A 24 -11.50 -9.09 14.19
C ASP A 24 -12.01 -10.54 14.43
N GLN A 25 -12.12 -11.33 13.38
CA GLN A 25 -12.55 -12.73 13.45
C GLN A 25 -11.39 -13.70 13.62
N LEU A 26 -10.13 -13.23 13.58
CA LEU A 26 -8.95 -14.05 13.88
C LEU A 26 -8.90 -14.42 15.36
N SER A 27 -8.45 -15.64 15.63
CA SER A 27 -8.24 -16.14 16.99
C SER A 27 -7.04 -17.07 17.03
N LEU A 28 -6.25 -16.97 18.09
CA LEU A 28 -5.14 -17.89 18.38
C LEU A 28 -5.47 -18.67 19.68
N ARG A 29 -5.51 -19.99 19.59
CA ARG A 29 -5.70 -20.86 20.77
C ARG A 29 -4.83 -22.11 20.64
N GLY A 30 -4.02 -22.39 21.64
CA GLY A 30 -3.18 -23.60 21.69
C GLY A 30 -2.21 -23.74 20.50
N GLY A 31 -1.79 -22.63 19.89
CA GLY A 31 -0.90 -22.61 18.70
C GLY A 31 -1.66 -22.65 17.36
N THR A 32 -2.98 -22.88 17.36
CA THR A 32 -3.81 -22.90 16.15
C THR A 32 -4.43 -21.53 15.88
N VAL A 33 -4.28 -21.04 14.67
CA VAL A 33 -4.90 -19.79 14.20
C VAL A 33 -6.16 -20.12 13.43
N THR A 34 -7.30 -19.65 13.91
CA THR A 34 -8.60 -19.86 13.27
C THR A 34 -9.24 -18.53 12.87
N ALA A 35 -10.08 -18.55 11.85
CA ALA A 35 -10.95 -17.44 11.48
C ALA A 35 -12.39 -17.92 11.30
N LYS A 36 -13.34 -16.98 11.40
CA LYS A 36 -14.73 -17.21 11.04
C LYS A 36 -14.89 -16.98 9.55
N LEU A 37 -14.77 -18.03 8.75
CA LEU A 37 -14.78 -17.97 7.29
C LEU A 37 -16.20 -18.05 6.73
N GLU A 38 -16.53 -17.14 5.83
CA GLU A 38 -17.79 -17.11 5.09
C GLU A 38 -17.49 -17.47 3.62
N PRO A 39 -18.08 -18.56 3.06
CA PRO A 39 -17.97 -18.82 1.63
C PRO A 39 -18.34 -17.59 0.82
N LEU A 40 -17.48 -17.19 -0.13
CA LEU A 40 -17.63 -15.98 -0.92
C LEU A 40 -17.85 -16.34 -2.38
N THR A 41 -18.86 -15.74 -2.99
CA THR A 41 -19.04 -15.72 -4.46
C THR A 41 -19.04 -14.27 -4.93
N VAL A 42 -18.36 -13.99 -6.03
CA VAL A 42 -18.23 -12.63 -6.57
C VAL A 42 -18.71 -12.56 -8.02
N GLN A 43 -19.27 -11.41 -8.42
CA GLN A 43 -19.69 -11.13 -9.79
C GLN A 43 -19.48 -9.64 -10.11
N ASP A 44 -19.03 -9.31 -11.31
CA ASP A 44 -18.77 -7.90 -11.68
C ASP A 44 -20.07 -7.16 -12.08
N VAL A 45 -21.02 -7.08 -11.12
CA VAL A 45 -22.32 -6.40 -11.25
C VAL A 45 -22.41 -5.31 -10.19
N LYS A 46 -22.71 -4.08 -10.61
CA LYS A 46 -22.80 -2.94 -9.70
C LYS A 46 -23.99 -3.11 -8.73
N GLY A 47 -23.71 -3.05 -7.42
CA GLY A 47 -24.70 -3.15 -6.35
C GLY A 47 -24.89 -4.58 -5.83
N GLU A 48 -24.68 -5.60 -6.66
CA GLU A 48 -24.81 -7.02 -6.31
C GLU A 48 -23.52 -7.77 -6.63
N HIS A 49 -22.41 -7.29 -6.15
CA HIS A 49 -21.10 -7.75 -6.57
C HIS A 49 -20.55 -8.93 -5.75
N PHE A 50 -21.16 -9.30 -4.63
CA PHE A 50 -20.79 -10.48 -3.86
C PHE A 50 -21.97 -11.08 -3.07
N SER A 51 -21.83 -12.33 -2.71
CA SER A 51 -22.68 -13.01 -1.73
C SER A 51 -21.82 -13.82 -0.75
N LEU A 52 -22.29 -13.90 0.50
CA LEU A 52 -21.63 -14.63 1.57
C LEU A 52 -22.52 -15.80 2.03
N GLY A 53 -21.90 -16.96 2.24
CA GLY A 53 -22.55 -18.13 2.81
C GLY A 53 -22.51 -18.16 4.34
N ALA A 54 -23.00 -19.26 4.93
CA ALA A 54 -22.98 -19.44 6.38
C ALA A 54 -21.54 -19.49 6.91
N PRO A 55 -21.22 -18.71 7.96
CA PRO A 55 -19.87 -18.68 8.53
C PRO A 55 -19.51 -19.96 9.28
N VAL A 56 -18.27 -20.41 9.11
CA VAL A 56 -17.71 -21.57 9.81
C VAL A 56 -16.36 -21.20 10.40
N ARG A 57 -16.12 -21.56 11.68
CA ARG A 57 -14.79 -21.41 12.29
C ARG A 57 -13.85 -22.46 11.76
N THR A 58 -12.80 -22.03 11.07
CA THR A 58 -11.88 -22.91 10.34
C THR A 58 -10.44 -22.61 10.75
N ASP A 59 -9.60 -23.63 10.82
CA ASP A 59 -8.15 -23.50 10.98
C ASP A 59 -7.57 -22.94 9.67
N LEU A 60 -6.87 -21.81 9.77
CA LEU A 60 -6.26 -21.17 8.59
C LEU A 60 -5.13 -22.01 7.99
N SER A 61 -4.56 -22.96 8.73
CA SER A 61 -3.56 -23.89 8.19
C SER A 61 -4.14 -24.92 7.20
N GLU A 62 -5.48 -24.97 7.06
CA GLU A 62 -6.17 -25.78 6.05
C GLU A 62 -6.39 -25.02 4.73
N MET A 63 -6.08 -23.72 4.70
CA MET A 63 -6.16 -22.90 3.50
C MET A 63 -4.87 -22.99 2.68
N ASP A 64 -4.98 -22.94 1.37
CA ASP A 64 -3.80 -22.86 0.49
C ASP A 64 -3.18 -21.46 0.51
N VAL A 65 -4.00 -20.41 0.47
CA VAL A 65 -3.60 -19.02 0.38
C VAL A 65 -4.46 -18.15 1.28
N VAL A 66 -3.84 -17.20 1.97
CA VAL A 66 -4.52 -16.09 2.65
C VAL A 66 -4.03 -14.78 2.06
N LEU A 67 -4.94 -13.95 1.56
CA LEU A 67 -4.62 -12.59 1.11
C LEU A 67 -4.66 -11.65 2.32
N LEU A 68 -3.51 -11.16 2.74
CA LEU A 68 -3.39 -10.12 3.77
C LEU A 68 -3.70 -8.77 3.13
N ARG A 69 -5.00 -8.47 3.03
CA ARG A 69 -5.53 -7.25 2.40
C ARG A 69 -6.29 -6.38 3.38
N GLN A 70 -5.88 -6.43 4.65
CA GLN A 70 -6.43 -5.57 5.70
C GLN A 70 -6.20 -4.10 5.34
N ASP A 71 -7.25 -3.29 5.48
CA ASP A 71 -7.15 -1.85 5.31
C ASP A 71 -6.45 -1.17 6.49
N PRO A 72 -5.82 -0.02 6.28
CA PRO A 72 -5.31 0.81 7.38
C PRO A 72 -6.40 1.12 8.42
N PRO A 73 -6.02 1.50 9.66
CA PRO A 73 -4.71 2.01 10.06
C PRO A 73 -3.65 0.93 10.29
N PHE A 74 -2.37 1.29 10.03
CA PHE A 74 -1.22 0.44 10.35
C PHE A 74 -0.82 0.69 11.81
N ASP A 75 -1.51 0.01 12.71
CA ASP A 75 -1.41 0.16 14.17
C ASP A 75 -1.12 -1.19 14.87
N MET A 76 -1.19 -1.23 16.18
CA MET A 76 -0.95 -2.46 16.94
C MET A 76 -1.98 -3.56 16.66
N HIS A 77 -3.21 -3.22 16.26
CA HIS A 77 -4.18 -4.20 15.79
C HIS A 77 -3.71 -4.85 14.48
N TYR A 78 -3.27 -4.02 13.52
CA TYR A 78 -2.69 -4.52 12.27
C TYR A 78 -1.46 -5.41 12.53
N ILE A 79 -0.51 -4.92 13.32
CA ILE A 79 0.71 -5.66 13.70
C ILE A 79 0.38 -6.99 14.37
N THR A 80 -0.58 -7.01 15.30
CA THR A 80 -1.02 -8.24 15.98
C THR A 80 -1.56 -9.27 14.98
N ASN A 81 -2.38 -8.84 14.03
CA ASN A 81 -2.92 -9.73 12.99
C ASN A 81 -1.82 -10.33 12.12
N THR A 82 -0.78 -9.57 11.78
CA THR A 82 0.37 -10.11 11.05
C THR A 82 1.11 -11.17 11.87
N HIS A 83 1.25 -11.01 13.19
CA HIS A 83 1.84 -12.04 14.07
C HIS A 83 0.99 -13.33 14.12
N LEU A 84 -0.34 -13.21 14.07
CA LEU A 84 -1.21 -14.38 13.99
C LEU A 84 -1.03 -15.11 12.66
N LEU A 85 -1.05 -14.37 11.54
CA LEU A 85 -0.90 -14.95 10.20
C LEU A 85 0.50 -15.53 9.95
N ASP A 86 1.53 -14.98 10.56
CA ASP A 86 2.90 -15.50 10.51
C ASP A 86 3.01 -16.96 11.04
N ARG A 87 2.11 -17.35 11.93
CA ARG A 87 2.08 -18.73 12.48
C ARG A 87 1.58 -19.79 11.50
N VAL A 88 0.85 -19.41 10.48
CA VAL A 88 0.37 -20.33 9.42
C VAL A 88 1.23 -20.28 8.17
N HIS A 89 1.96 -19.17 7.99
CA HIS A 89 2.92 -18.99 6.91
C HIS A 89 4.23 -19.80 7.19
N PRO A 90 4.88 -20.44 6.19
CA PRO A 90 4.49 -20.53 4.78
C PRO A 90 3.63 -21.75 4.42
N LYS A 91 3.21 -22.59 5.39
CA LYS A 91 2.35 -23.76 5.12
C LYS A 91 1.07 -23.32 4.38
N THR A 92 0.41 -22.30 4.87
CA THR A 92 -0.56 -21.51 4.14
C THR A 92 0.18 -20.30 3.59
N LEU A 93 0.19 -20.11 2.28
CA LEU A 93 0.87 -18.96 1.69
C LEU A 93 0.11 -17.66 2.02
N VAL A 94 0.62 -16.87 2.94
CA VAL A 94 0.06 -15.54 3.23
C VAL A 94 0.69 -14.51 2.28
N VAL A 95 -0.10 -13.71 1.61
CA VAL A 95 0.35 -12.72 0.62
C VAL A 95 -0.12 -11.31 1.00
N ASN A 96 0.80 -10.39 1.23
CA ASN A 96 2.27 -10.54 1.26
C ASN A 96 2.71 -11.21 2.57
N ASP A 97 3.99 -11.63 2.61
CA ASP A 97 4.61 -12.25 3.80
C ASP A 97 4.34 -11.40 5.06
N PRO A 98 3.65 -11.93 6.08
CA PRO A 98 3.17 -11.14 7.20
C PRO A 98 4.30 -10.58 8.08
N LYS A 99 5.43 -11.29 8.19
CA LYS A 99 6.59 -10.80 8.92
C LYS A 99 7.14 -9.54 8.25
N TRP A 100 7.35 -9.59 6.95
CA TRP A 100 7.92 -8.46 6.22
C TRP A 100 6.93 -7.32 6.02
N VAL A 101 5.61 -7.59 5.99
CA VAL A 101 4.59 -6.53 5.99
C VAL A 101 4.69 -5.68 7.26
N ARG A 102 4.77 -6.29 8.45
CA ARG A 102 4.91 -5.51 9.71
C ARG A 102 6.27 -4.82 9.84
N ASP A 103 7.34 -5.43 9.30
CA ASP A 103 8.70 -4.90 9.39
C ASP A 103 9.00 -3.84 8.30
N SER A 104 8.06 -3.58 7.39
CA SER A 104 8.22 -2.66 6.26
C SER A 104 7.09 -1.64 6.15
N PRO A 105 6.90 -0.75 7.16
CA PRO A 105 5.94 0.34 7.06
C PRO A 105 6.25 1.22 5.84
N GLU A 106 5.24 1.53 5.04
CA GLU A 106 5.31 2.14 3.70
C GLU A 106 6.29 3.31 3.56
N LYS A 107 6.30 4.20 4.57
CA LYS A 107 7.08 5.45 4.58
C LYS A 107 8.42 5.34 5.33
N ILE A 108 8.65 4.22 6.02
CA ILE A 108 9.95 3.90 6.63
C ILE A 108 10.74 2.99 5.69
N PHE A 109 10.12 1.95 5.17
CA PHE A 109 10.77 1.00 4.28
C PHE A 109 11.40 1.67 3.05
N VAL A 110 10.71 2.67 2.49
CA VAL A 110 11.23 3.44 1.35
C VAL A 110 12.57 4.12 1.66
N MET A 111 12.87 4.43 2.93
CA MET A 111 14.14 5.06 3.36
C MET A 111 15.37 4.17 3.16
N GLU A 112 15.20 2.86 2.97
CA GLU A 112 16.32 1.98 2.58
C GLU A 112 16.87 2.33 1.19
N PHE A 113 16.12 3.10 0.41
CA PHE A 113 16.45 3.57 -0.94
C PHE A 113 16.48 5.10 -0.99
N SER A 114 17.10 5.71 0.02
CA SER A 114 17.10 7.18 0.19
C SER A 114 17.67 7.94 -1.00
N ASP A 115 18.57 7.34 -1.78
CA ASP A 115 19.13 7.90 -3.02
C ASP A 115 18.10 7.94 -4.18
N LEU A 116 16.98 7.25 -4.06
CA LEU A 116 15.87 7.27 -5.01
C LEU A 116 14.72 8.17 -4.55
N MET A 117 14.83 8.79 -3.37
CA MET A 117 13.81 9.62 -2.74
C MET A 117 14.10 11.10 -2.84
N PRO A 118 13.08 11.97 -2.67
CA PRO A 118 13.36 13.35 -2.29
C PRO A 118 13.90 13.38 -0.86
N GLU A 119 14.60 14.46 -0.52
CA GLU A 119 15.09 14.66 0.84
C GLU A 119 13.94 14.56 1.84
N THR A 120 14.13 13.71 2.85
CA THR A 120 13.09 13.32 3.80
C THR A 120 13.67 13.25 5.21
N LEU A 121 12.95 13.86 6.14
CA LEU A 121 13.23 13.82 7.58
C LEU A 121 12.06 13.16 8.31
N ILE A 122 12.35 12.21 9.19
CA ILE A 122 11.36 11.56 10.06
C ILE A 122 11.74 11.90 11.51
N THR A 123 10.95 12.75 12.18
CA THR A 123 11.27 13.22 13.53
C THR A 123 10.04 13.70 14.30
N ARG A 124 10.21 13.89 15.60
CA ARG A 124 9.33 14.69 16.45
C ARG A 124 9.97 16.01 16.89
N ASP A 125 11.24 16.20 16.58
CA ASP A 125 11.99 17.38 16.95
C ASP A 125 11.56 18.57 16.10
N THR A 126 10.95 19.57 16.72
CA THR A 126 10.46 20.76 16.05
C THR A 126 11.60 21.58 15.45
N ASP A 127 12.75 21.64 16.13
CA ASP A 127 13.90 22.44 15.66
C ASP A 127 14.51 21.83 14.41
N GLU A 128 14.57 20.50 14.33
CA GLU A 128 15.00 19.78 13.14
C GLU A 128 14.04 20.03 11.94
N ILE A 129 12.74 20.09 12.18
CA ILE A 129 11.75 20.39 11.12
C ILE A 129 11.90 21.84 10.63
N LEU A 130 12.12 22.76 11.55
CA LEU A 130 12.37 24.18 11.22
C LEU A 130 13.66 24.34 10.40
N ALA A 131 14.73 23.62 10.79
CA ALA A 131 16.00 23.61 10.06
C ALA A 131 15.83 23.03 8.66
N PHE A 132 15.13 21.89 8.53
CA PHE A 132 14.81 21.23 7.26
C PHE A 132 14.03 22.17 6.32
N ARG A 133 13.00 22.85 6.82
CA ARG A 133 12.24 23.82 6.03
C ARG A 133 13.11 25.01 5.60
N LYS A 134 14.01 25.48 6.46
CA LYS A 134 14.94 26.55 6.12
C LYS A 134 15.88 26.17 5.00
N GLU A 135 16.29 24.90 4.95
CA GLU A 135 17.19 24.36 3.94
C GLU A 135 16.48 24.13 2.59
N PHE A 136 15.31 23.50 2.60
CA PHE A 136 14.63 23.04 1.38
C PHE A 136 13.48 23.95 0.89
N GLY A 137 13.10 24.96 1.66
CA GLY A 137 12.03 25.89 1.32
C GLY A 137 10.64 25.27 1.51
N ASP A 138 9.93 25.03 0.42
CA ASP A 138 8.61 24.38 0.46
C ASP A 138 8.74 22.90 0.85
N ILE A 139 7.95 22.47 1.84
CA ILE A 139 7.97 21.11 2.34
C ILE A 139 6.56 20.51 2.42
N ILE A 140 6.51 19.18 2.43
CA ILE A 140 5.33 18.42 2.82
C ILE A 140 5.50 17.96 4.25
N LEU A 141 4.49 18.20 5.10
CA LEU A 141 4.33 17.51 6.38
C LEU A 141 3.25 16.46 6.26
N LYS A 142 3.51 15.27 6.77
CA LYS A 142 2.53 14.16 6.74
C LYS A 142 2.73 13.20 7.91
N PRO A 143 1.66 12.53 8.40
CA PRO A 143 1.79 11.52 9.43
C PRO A 143 2.55 10.30 8.90
N LEU A 144 3.37 9.68 9.75
CA LEU A 144 4.18 8.52 9.38
C LEU A 144 3.31 7.33 8.95
N TYR A 145 2.26 7.02 9.69
CA TYR A 145 1.35 5.90 9.43
C TYR A 145 0.01 6.34 8.80
N GLY A 146 -0.05 7.55 8.23
CA GLY A 146 -1.22 8.03 7.49
C GLY A 146 -1.40 7.34 6.15
N ASN A 147 -2.64 7.27 5.68
CA ASN A 147 -3.02 6.67 4.42
C ASN A 147 -3.98 7.57 3.62
N GLY A 148 -4.16 7.30 2.33
CA GLY A 148 -5.16 7.97 1.49
C GLY A 148 -4.99 9.48 1.34
N GLY A 149 -3.84 10.04 1.74
CA GLY A 149 -3.58 11.48 1.71
C GLY A 149 -4.12 12.24 2.93
N ALA A 150 -4.65 11.56 3.95
CA ALA A 150 -5.09 12.22 5.18
C ALA A 150 -3.90 12.83 5.94
N GLY A 151 -4.05 14.08 6.38
CA GLY A 151 -3.02 14.78 7.15
C GLY A 151 -1.78 15.20 6.34
N VAL A 152 -1.88 15.25 5.02
CA VAL A 152 -0.81 15.75 4.15
C VAL A 152 -0.96 17.25 3.97
N PHE A 153 0.06 18.01 4.35
CA PHE A 153 0.09 19.47 4.27
C PHE A 153 1.27 19.94 3.43
N HIS A 154 0.99 20.76 2.43
CA HIS A 154 2.00 21.52 1.71
C HIS A 154 2.23 22.85 2.43
N LEU A 155 3.43 23.06 2.94
CA LEU A 155 3.86 24.29 3.61
C LEU A 155 4.85 25.02 2.74
N ARG A 156 4.49 26.24 2.35
CA ARG A 156 5.40 27.15 1.67
C ARG A 156 6.47 27.68 2.62
N GLN A 157 7.56 28.15 2.07
CA GLN A 157 8.66 28.69 2.85
C GLN A 157 8.25 29.83 3.80
N ASP A 158 7.25 30.63 3.43
CA ASP A 158 6.73 31.77 4.18
C ASP A 158 5.47 31.47 5.00
N ASP A 159 4.98 30.23 4.99
CA ASP A 159 3.77 29.86 5.73
C ASP A 159 3.97 30.02 7.26
N ARG A 160 3.08 30.77 7.89
CA ARG A 160 3.14 31.11 9.32
C ARG A 160 2.46 30.08 10.21
N ASN A 161 1.81 29.07 9.64
CA ASN A 161 1.05 28.08 10.39
C ASN A 161 1.88 26.87 10.86
N LEU A 162 3.17 26.81 10.51
CA LEU A 162 4.00 25.63 10.82
C LEU A 162 3.99 25.30 12.32
N SER A 163 4.21 26.27 13.20
CA SER A 163 4.24 26.01 14.66
C SER A 163 2.92 25.45 15.16
N SER A 164 1.78 26.05 14.78
CA SER A 164 0.46 25.56 15.16
C SER A 164 0.17 24.16 14.60
N LEU A 165 0.66 23.87 13.41
CA LEU A 165 0.51 22.55 12.79
C LEU A 165 1.34 21.50 13.54
N LEU A 166 2.56 21.83 13.96
CA LEU A 166 3.41 20.94 14.76
C LEU A 166 2.81 20.67 16.15
N GLU A 167 2.23 21.70 16.79
CA GLU A 167 1.48 21.54 18.05
C GLU A 167 0.27 20.60 17.86
N MET A 168 -0.47 20.77 16.76
CA MET A 168 -1.59 19.90 16.43
C MET A 168 -1.13 18.43 16.24
N PHE A 169 -0.09 18.17 15.45
CA PHE A 169 0.46 16.83 15.32
C PHE A 169 0.92 16.25 16.65
N GLY A 170 1.61 17.07 17.47
CA GLY A 170 2.08 16.66 18.80
C GLY A 170 0.95 16.28 19.77
N SER A 171 -0.25 16.90 19.60
CA SER A 171 -1.43 16.58 20.41
C SER A 171 -2.20 15.34 19.91
N LEU A 172 -2.18 15.06 18.60
CA LEU A 172 -2.94 13.97 17.99
C LEU A 172 -2.23 12.63 18.07
N THR A 173 -0.90 12.61 18.03
CA THR A 173 -0.12 11.36 17.96
C THR A 173 1.20 11.49 18.72
N ARG A 174 1.70 10.34 19.18
CA ARG A 174 3.07 10.20 19.72
C ARG A 174 4.08 9.78 18.66
N GLU A 175 3.62 9.43 17.47
CA GLU A 175 4.45 8.97 16.39
C GLU A 175 5.26 10.13 15.79
N PRO A 176 6.46 9.87 15.27
CA PRO A 176 7.17 10.83 14.43
C PRO A 176 6.31 11.26 13.23
N ILE A 177 6.58 12.43 12.71
CA ILE A 177 6.02 12.94 11.46
C ILE A 177 7.09 13.01 10.39
N ILE A 178 6.66 13.09 9.15
CA ILE A 178 7.55 13.23 8.00
C ILE A 178 7.55 14.68 7.55
N ALA A 179 8.73 15.27 7.44
CA ALA A 179 8.99 16.45 6.63
C ALA A 179 9.73 16.01 5.37
N GLN A 180 9.22 16.37 4.20
CA GLN A 180 9.77 15.96 2.91
C GLN A 180 9.83 17.15 1.99
N ARG A 181 10.92 17.29 1.19
CA ARG A 181 11.02 18.34 0.17
C ARG A 181 9.83 18.27 -0.80
N TYR A 182 9.20 19.41 -1.03
CA TYR A 182 8.08 19.48 -1.98
C TYR A 182 8.55 19.30 -3.42
N LEU A 183 7.92 18.38 -4.11
CA LEU A 183 8.15 18.12 -5.53
C LEU A 183 7.08 18.82 -6.37
N LYS A 184 7.45 19.86 -7.11
CA LYS A 184 6.53 20.62 -7.97
C LYS A 184 5.89 19.75 -9.06
N ASP A 185 6.60 18.69 -9.46
CA ASP A 185 6.16 17.72 -10.46
C ASP A 185 4.89 16.97 -10.07
N VAL A 186 4.47 17.00 -8.80
CA VAL A 186 3.19 16.42 -8.35
C VAL A 186 2.00 16.99 -9.13
N ARG A 187 2.11 18.20 -9.66
CA ARG A 187 1.06 18.83 -10.51
C ARG A 187 0.90 18.11 -11.85
N ALA A 188 1.97 17.51 -12.38
CA ALA A 188 1.90 16.66 -13.56
C ALA A 188 1.41 15.23 -13.24
N GLY A 189 1.40 14.88 -11.98
CA GLY A 189 0.90 13.61 -11.46
C GLY A 189 1.85 12.93 -10.50
N ASP A 190 1.29 11.95 -9.81
CA ASP A 190 1.93 11.02 -8.91
C ASP A 190 1.68 9.63 -9.48
N LYS A 191 2.73 8.99 -9.96
CA LYS A 191 2.60 7.72 -10.67
C LYS A 191 2.56 6.56 -9.69
N ARG A 192 1.45 5.79 -9.68
CA ARG A 192 1.36 4.51 -9.03
C ARG A 192 1.86 3.43 -9.97
N ILE A 193 2.97 2.78 -9.65
CA ILE A 193 3.52 1.62 -10.37
C ILE A 193 3.23 0.36 -9.56
N ILE A 194 2.69 -0.66 -10.20
CA ILE A 194 2.42 -1.96 -9.59
C ILE A 194 3.52 -2.94 -9.98
N LEU A 195 4.05 -3.64 -8.97
CA LEU A 195 5.03 -4.69 -9.14
C LEU A 195 4.45 -6.04 -8.68
N ILE A 196 4.75 -7.09 -9.42
CA ILE A 196 4.48 -8.48 -9.05
C ILE A 196 5.82 -9.19 -8.91
N ASP A 197 6.08 -9.76 -7.71
CA ASP A 197 7.33 -10.49 -7.40
C ASP A 197 8.60 -9.68 -7.75
N GLY A 198 8.54 -8.35 -7.51
CA GLY A 198 9.63 -7.41 -7.79
C GLY A 198 9.69 -6.84 -9.20
N GLU A 199 8.86 -7.31 -10.13
CA GLU A 199 8.86 -6.87 -11.53
C GLU A 199 7.71 -5.88 -11.81
N PRO A 200 7.95 -4.73 -12.46
CA PRO A 200 6.90 -3.77 -12.79
C PRO A 200 5.97 -4.33 -13.88
N VAL A 201 4.67 -4.35 -13.62
CA VAL A 201 3.66 -4.91 -14.53
C VAL A 201 2.67 -3.88 -15.07
N GLY A 202 2.65 -2.68 -14.53
CA GLY A 202 1.79 -1.61 -15.03
C GLY A 202 1.80 -0.38 -14.13
N ALA A 203 1.27 0.72 -14.65
CA ALA A 203 1.20 1.99 -13.93
C ALA A 203 -0.04 2.80 -14.30
N ILE A 204 -0.43 3.69 -13.39
CA ILE A 204 -1.36 4.80 -13.63
C ILE A 204 -0.73 6.09 -13.13
N ASN A 205 -1.02 7.20 -13.82
CA ASN A 205 -0.70 8.52 -13.32
C ASN A 205 -1.93 9.10 -12.60
N ARG A 206 -1.74 9.56 -11.37
CA ARG A 206 -2.81 10.17 -10.55
C ARG A 206 -2.61 11.67 -10.55
N VAL A 207 -3.40 12.38 -11.32
CA VAL A 207 -3.34 13.84 -11.44
C VAL A 207 -4.18 14.45 -10.33
N PRO A 208 -3.59 15.31 -9.46
CA PRO A 208 -4.34 15.96 -8.39
C PRO A 208 -5.40 16.92 -8.94
N ALA A 209 -6.47 17.13 -8.18
CA ALA A 209 -7.42 18.17 -8.46
C ALA A 209 -6.75 19.57 -8.41
N GLU A 210 -7.28 20.55 -9.14
CA GLU A 210 -6.67 21.87 -9.29
C GLU A 210 -6.39 22.57 -7.94
N HIS A 211 -7.28 22.38 -6.96
CA HIS A 211 -7.22 23.02 -5.65
C HIS A 211 -6.71 22.09 -4.52
N ASP A 212 -6.24 20.88 -4.83
CA ASP A 212 -5.71 19.95 -3.85
C ASP A 212 -4.23 19.66 -4.14
N ALA A 213 -3.44 19.50 -3.09
CA ALA A 213 -2.05 19.07 -3.20
C ALA A 213 -1.92 17.53 -3.29
N ARG A 214 -2.99 16.80 -3.00
CA ARG A 214 -3.01 15.34 -2.92
C ARG A 214 -3.44 14.73 -4.26
N SER A 215 -2.74 13.69 -4.67
CA SER A 215 -2.96 12.96 -5.91
C SER A 215 -3.70 11.64 -5.73
N ASN A 216 -3.89 11.20 -4.48
CA ASN A 216 -4.56 9.94 -4.17
C ASN A 216 -5.99 9.91 -4.73
N MET A 217 -6.41 8.79 -5.32
CA MET A 217 -7.76 8.64 -5.89
C MET A 217 -8.87 8.85 -4.86
N HIS A 218 -8.65 8.47 -3.58
CA HIS A 218 -9.58 8.73 -2.48
C HIS A 218 -9.72 10.22 -2.16
N ALA A 219 -8.70 11.03 -2.43
CA ALA A 219 -8.73 12.48 -2.28
C ALA A 219 -9.19 13.22 -3.55
N GLY A 220 -9.68 12.51 -4.57
CA GLY A 220 -10.18 13.09 -5.82
C GLY A 220 -9.14 13.13 -6.95
N GLY A 221 -7.99 12.54 -6.78
CA GLY A 221 -7.00 12.37 -7.85
C GLY A 221 -7.58 11.59 -9.04
N ARG A 222 -7.36 12.10 -10.24
CA ARG A 222 -7.86 11.49 -11.48
C ARG A 222 -6.83 10.53 -12.06
N PRO A 223 -7.15 9.23 -12.23
CA PRO A 223 -6.24 8.28 -12.86
C PRO A 223 -6.19 8.50 -14.37
N GLU A 224 -4.99 8.50 -14.92
CA GLU A 224 -4.73 8.62 -16.35
C GLU A 224 -3.80 7.49 -16.82
N LYS A 225 -3.91 7.15 -18.10
CA LYS A 225 -3.00 6.21 -18.74
C LYS A 225 -1.57 6.76 -18.71
N THR A 226 -0.61 5.90 -18.43
CA THR A 226 0.81 6.27 -18.47
C THR A 226 1.69 5.07 -18.81
N GLU A 227 2.94 5.35 -19.16
CA GLU A 227 3.99 4.37 -19.33
C GLU A 227 5.17 4.70 -18.42
N LEU A 228 6.00 3.71 -18.10
CA LEU A 228 7.19 3.94 -17.28
C LEU A 228 8.29 4.64 -18.09
N THR A 229 8.85 5.69 -17.51
CA THR A 229 10.07 6.32 -17.99
C THR A 229 11.30 5.45 -17.71
N ALA A 230 12.46 5.78 -18.30
CA ALA A 230 13.70 5.08 -18.00
C ALA A 230 14.09 5.18 -16.52
N ARG A 231 13.88 6.35 -15.88
CA ARG A 231 14.14 6.54 -14.44
C ARG A 231 13.25 5.68 -13.55
N GLU A 232 11.99 5.56 -13.88
CA GLU A 232 11.05 4.72 -13.13
C GLU A 232 11.37 3.22 -13.28
N ARG A 233 11.85 2.79 -14.45
CA ARG A 233 12.37 1.42 -14.65
C ARG A 233 13.60 1.16 -13.79
N GLU A 234 14.55 2.08 -13.75
CA GLU A 234 15.73 2.02 -12.87
C GLU A 234 15.33 1.90 -11.40
N ILE A 235 14.34 2.69 -10.94
CA ILE A 235 13.80 2.58 -9.57
C ILE A 235 13.29 1.15 -9.32
N CYS A 236 12.45 0.62 -10.23
CA CYS A 236 11.89 -0.73 -10.09
C CYS A 236 12.99 -1.80 -10.07
N GLU A 237 13.99 -1.71 -10.94
CA GLU A 237 15.14 -2.63 -11.01
C GLU A 237 15.95 -2.62 -9.71
N ARG A 238 16.13 -1.45 -9.10
CA ARG A 238 16.88 -1.29 -7.85
C ARG A 238 16.17 -1.90 -6.64
N ILE A 239 14.84 -1.72 -6.53
CA ILE A 239 14.07 -2.21 -5.38
C ILE A 239 13.61 -3.65 -5.55
N GLY A 240 13.41 -4.13 -6.78
CA GLY A 240 12.82 -5.43 -7.11
C GLY A 240 13.44 -6.62 -6.35
N PRO A 241 14.78 -6.78 -6.32
CA PRO A 241 15.43 -7.85 -5.58
C PRO A 241 15.08 -7.87 -4.09
N SER A 242 15.05 -6.71 -3.44
CA SER A 242 14.69 -6.56 -2.03
C SER A 242 13.22 -6.94 -1.76
N LEU A 243 12.30 -6.53 -2.65
CA LEU A 243 10.89 -6.89 -2.56
C LEU A 243 10.70 -8.40 -2.68
N LYS A 244 11.34 -9.01 -3.65
CA LYS A 244 11.29 -10.47 -3.90
C LYS A 244 11.85 -11.27 -2.73
N GLN A 245 13.01 -10.86 -2.19
CA GLN A 245 13.64 -11.51 -1.03
C GLN A 245 12.73 -11.50 0.21
N ARG A 246 11.92 -10.44 0.38
CA ARG A 246 10.96 -10.29 1.48
C ARG A 246 9.62 -10.97 1.22
N GLY A 247 9.45 -11.69 0.13
CA GLY A 247 8.19 -12.37 -0.18
C GLY A 247 7.05 -11.43 -0.52
N PHE A 248 7.35 -10.21 -0.98
CA PHE A 248 6.34 -9.27 -1.46
C PHE A 248 5.92 -9.60 -2.90
N ILE A 249 4.75 -10.19 -3.03
CA ILE A 249 4.20 -10.55 -4.35
C ILE A 249 3.50 -9.37 -5.00
N LEU A 250 2.70 -8.61 -4.26
CA LEU A 250 1.96 -7.45 -4.78
C LEU A 250 2.42 -6.18 -4.08
N VAL A 251 3.04 -5.29 -4.81
CA VAL A 251 3.55 -4.01 -4.30
C VAL A 251 3.08 -2.87 -5.19
N GLY A 252 2.77 -1.73 -4.58
CA GLY A 252 2.58 -0.46 -5.28
C GLY A 252 3.62 0.54 -4.84
N ILE A 253 4.33 1.17 -5.76
CA ILE A 253 5.20 2.31 -5.42
C ILE A 253 4.62 3.60 -5.98
N ASP A 254 4.92 4.69 -5.30
CA ASP A 254 4.51 6.03 -5.72
C ASP A 254 5.74 6.84 -6.13
N VAL A 255 5.67 7.43 -7.34
CA VAL A 255 6.79 8.15 -7.95
C VAL A 255 6.32 9.52 -8.46
N ILE A 256 7.00 10.57 -8.03
CA ILE A 256 6.74 11.96 -8.44
C ILE A 256 8.04 12.53 -9.01
N GLY A 257 8.04 13.00 -10.25
CA GLY A 257 9.20 13.65 -10.88
C GLY A 257 10.48 12.79 -10.88
N GLY A 258 10.35 11.45 -10.95
CA GLY A 258 11.49 10.53 -10.89
C GLY A 258 12.02 10.25 -9.49
N TYR A 259 11.31 10.66 -8.43
CA TYR A 259 11.59 10.33 -7.04
C TYR A 259 10.52 9.42 -6.45
N MET A 260 10.93 8.32 -5.82
CA MET A 260 10.03 7.42 -5.11
C MET A 260 9.65 8.03 -3.76
N THR A 261 8.38 8.03 -3.43
CA THR A 261 7.86 8.65 -2.20
C THR A 261 7.29 7.63 -1.20
N GLU A 262 6.83 6.46 -1.67
CA GLU A 262 6.24 5.39 -0.84
C GLU A 262 6.44 4.02 -1.51
N ILE A 263 6.55 2.97 -0.67
CA ILE A 263 6.48 1.56 -1.08
C ILE A 263 5.31 0.90 -0.34
N ASN A 264 4.21 0.66 -1.04
CA ASN A 264 2.97 0.15 -0.45
C ASN A 264 2.94 -1.38 -0.53
N VAL A 265 3.20 -2.06 0.59
CA VAL A 265 3.25 -3.53 0.70
C VAL A 265 2.00 -4.15 1.32
N THR A 266 1.08 -3.33 1.84
CA THR A 266 -0.15 -3.75 2.54
C THR A 266 -1.28 -4.03 1.56
N SER A 267 -1.98 -2.99 1.12
CA SER A 267 -3.15 -3.09 0.26
C SER A 267 -3.12 -2.14 -0.96
N PRO A 268 -2.07 -2.20 -1.82
CA PRO A 268 -1.98 -1.30 -2.97
C PRO A 268 -3.20 -1.44 -3.88
N THR A 269 -3.61 -0.30 -4.47
CA THR A 269 -4.76 -0.17 -5.36
C THR A 269 -4.32 0.31 -6.75
N GLY A 270 -5.23 0.23 -7.75
CA GLY A 270 -5.00 0.74 -9.10
C GLY A 270 -4.95 -0.32 -10.20
N ILE A 271 -5.06 -1.62 -9.87
CA ILE A 271 -4.95 -2.69 -10.89
C ILE A 271 -6.12 -2.70 -11.89
N ARG A 272 -7.32 -2.31 -11.47
CA ARG A 272 -8.48 -2.20 -12.37
C ARG A 272 -8.33 -1.05 -13.35
N GLU A 273 -7.75 0.06 -12.90
CA GLU A 273 -7.44 1.22 -13.72
C GLU A 273 -6.41 0.89 -14.79
N ILE A 274 -5.34 0.16 -14.43
CA ILE A 274 -4.31 -0.32 -15.38
C ILE A 274 -4.98 -1.12 -16.50
N LYS A 275 -5.80 -2.12 -16.15
CA LYS A 275 -6.52 -2.96 -17.12
C LYS A 275 -7.49 -2.13 -17.98
N ARG A 276 -8.24 -1.21 -17.37
CA ARG A 276 -9.20 -0.32 -18.07
C ARG A 276 -8.52 0.58 -19.11
N PHE A 277 -7.28 0.99 -18.88
CA PHE A 277 -6.49 1.78 -19.82
C PHE A 277 -5.75 0.94 -20.88
N GLY A 278 -6.06 -0.36 -20.96
CA GLY A 278 -5.46 -1.28 -21.93
C GLY A 278 -4.06 -1.79 -21.54
N GLY A 279 -3.69 -1.65 -20.26
CA GLY A 279 -2.50 -2.26 -19.69
C GLY A 279 -2.70 -3.75 -19.33
N ALA A 280 -1.73 -4.32 -18.63
CA ALA A 280 -1.72 -5.72 -18.24
C ALA A 280 -2.91 -6.09 -17.32
N ASP A 281 -3.35 -7.34 -17.41
CA ASP A 281 -4.24 -7.94 -16.40
C ASP A 281 -3.43 -8.31 -15.15
N VAL A 282 -3.28 -7.35 -14.26
CA VAL A 282 -2.46 -7.52 -13.05
C VAL A 282 -3.02 -8.60 -12.14
N ALA A 283 -4.35 -8.80 -12.11
CA ALA A 283 -4.95 -9.87 -11.31
C ALA A 283 -4.55 -11.26 -11.84
N ALA A 284 -4.52 -11.45 -13.15
CA ALA A 284 -4.03 -12.68 -13.75
C ALA A 284 -2.55 -12.92 -13.43
N LEU A 285 -1.68 -11.92 -13.63
CA LEU A 285 -0.26 -12.02 -13.30
C LEU A 285 0.00 -12.30 -11.82
N PHE A 286 -0.80 -11.72 -10.94
CA PHE A 286 -0.74 -12.00 -9.51
C PHE A 286 -1.00 -13.48 -9.22
N TRP A 287 -2.09 -14.04 -9.75
CA TRP A 287 -2.44 -15.44 -9.51
C TRP A 287 -1.47 -16.39 -10.18
N ASP A 288 -0.92 -16.08 -11.35
CA ASP A 288 0.18 -16.85 -11.97
C ASP A 288 1.38 -16.96 -11.02
N CYS A 289 1.73 -15.87 -10.35
CA CYS A 289 2.81 -15.84 -9.36
C CYS A 289 2.46 -16.64 -8.10
N VAL A 290 1.27 -16.44 -7.53
CA VAL A 290 0.81 -17.14 -6.32
C VAL A 290 0.76 -18.65 -6.53
N GLU A 291 0.16 -19.11 -7.63
CA GLU A 291 0.06 -20.53 -7.96
C GLU A 291 1.43 -21.17 -8.16
N ARG A 292 2.37 -20.46 -8.79
CA ARG A 292 3.76 -20.92 -8.96
C ARG A 292 4.47 -21.05 -7.61
N LYS A 293 4.29 -20.09 -6.69
CA LYS A 293 4.94 -20.12 -5.35
C LYS A 293 4.30 -21.13 -4.40
N ARG A 294 3.07 -21.56 -4.67
CA ARG A 294 2.36 -22.56 -3.86
C ARG A 294 2.71 -24.01 -4.24
N ARG A 295 3.22 -24.25 -5.45
CA ARG A 295 3.72 -25.56 -5.90
C ARG A 295 5.02 -25.92 -5.21
#